data_7f473079200404455a8a3b167662dd90
#
_entry.id   7f473079200404455a8a3b167662dd90
#
_cell.length_a   1.000
_cell.length_b   1.000
_cell.length_c   1.000
_cell.angle_alpha   90.00
_cell.angle_beta   90.00
_cell.angle_gamma   90.00
#
_symmetry.space_group_name_H-M   'P 1'
#
loop_
_entity.id
_entity.type
_entity.pdbx_description
1 polymer ?
#
loop_
_entity_poly.entity_id
_entity_poly.type
_entity_poly.pdbx_seq_one_letter_code
_entity_poly.pdbx_strand_id
1 'polypeptide(L)'
;MSAQRAIMQAEALPRASDGIPQDASRGMPADVPLRRISLGSLLSATARRHPERIAVVDPADKPDWSDRPAITWTYAAAAEIVERLARGLRSWRLPPGSRIGLCLPGSAESALAILAVEAAGHVACLLPVSWDEERLLAAAQNVALSAVLTQARLGSARPAERLCAVAARYFGLRYLAAFGPDVPDGVINLDRFVLDGPAGEPAGPVPAAAGLVSFVGGDPERPVYRSGEAVVAAAAAHLVAMRVAPTERILSLIGPHDLRGLATGLAAALVAGATLETMPLFDGAAFAAALRRPGPTHLVAPAFLEKNLAGRDLPAELRSIALVHRAPARFPGRSRAAGGPQGLRADMVIDTIAFGETALLSGRRGTTSDLSLVLGKLERLTLPASLISLRRGLDGRLAFRGQACAVTALQRGNQGAVPGNAWQETPYAPVLFAGFATAIEEVEPSGSAGSPEIFAPAQSGR
;
A
#
# COMPACT_ATOMS: atom_id res chain seq x y z
N MET A 1 -20.04 22.75 -5.98
CA MET A 1 -19.86 23.40 -4.66
C MET A 1 -18.64 22.75 -4.03
N SER A 2 -17.59 23.54 -3.86
CA SER A 2 -16.22 23.11 -3.58
C SER A 2 -16.04 22.67 -2.12
N ALA A 3 -15.15 21.71 -1.88
CA ALA A 3 -14.74 21.25 -0.55
C ALA A 3 -14.25 22.38 0.38
N GLN A 4 -13.84 23.51 -0.17
CA GLN A 4 -13.51 24.73 0.58
C GLN A 4 -14.70 25.36 1.32
N ARG A 5 -15.94 25.17 0.86
CA ARG A 5 -17.13 25.72 1.55
C ARG A 5 -17.53 24.91 2.77
N ALA A 6 -17.18 23.63 2.83
CA ALA A 6 -17.43 22.78 3.99
C ALA A 6 -16.49 23.10 5.18
N ILE A 7 -15.29 23.61 4.88
CA ILE A 7 -14.30 23.97 5.91
C ILE A 7 -14.61 25.34 6.53
N MET A 8 -15.21 26.25 5.78
CA MET A 8 -15.57 27.59 6.29
C MET A 8 -16.86 27.64 7.11
N GLN A 9 -17.68 26.58 7.10
CA GLN A 9 -18.89 26.51 7.94
C GLN A 9 -18.65 25.92 9.33
N ALA A 10 -17.44 25.48 9.66
CA ALA A 10 -17.09 24.94 10.98
C ALA A 10 -16.59 26.03 11.98
N GLU A 11 -16.48 27.29 11.59
CA GLU A 11 -15.92 28.35 12.45
C GLU A 11 -16.96 29.25 13.16
N ALA A 12 -18.24 28.90 13.14
CA ALA A 12 -19.26 29.68 13.83
C ALA A 12 -20.04 28.82 14.85
N LEU A 13 -19.41 28.49 15.99
CA LEU A 13 -20.15 28.09 17.18
C LEU A 13 -19.98 29.10 18.29
N PRO A 14 -21.09 29.57 18.93
CA PRO A 14 -21.06 30.61 19.94
C PRO A 14 -20.48 30.07 21.26
N ARG A 15 -19.72 30.94 21.92
CA ARG A 15 -19.34 30.79 23.34
C ARG A 15 -20.57 30.90 24.20
N ALA A 16 -21.00 29.79 24.81
CA ALA A 16 -21.96 29.81 25.91
C ALA A 16 -21.27 29.32 27.18
N SER A 17 -20.97 30.23 28.07
CA SER A 17 -20.88 29.97 29.50
C SER A 17 -22.31 29.93 30.02
N ASP A 18 -22.77 28.76 30.53
CA ASP A 18 -23.62 28.65 31.70
C ASP A 18 -24.21 27.21 31.81
N GLY A 19 -23.99 26.60 32.97
CA GLY A 19 -24.88 25.61 33.55
C GLY A 19 -24.90 24.21 32.90
N ILE A 20 -23.96 23.34 33.23
CA ILE A 20 -24.09 21.89 33.00
C ILE A 20 -24.96 21.30 34.14
N PRO A 21 -26.12 20.70 33.84
CA PRO A 21 -26.84 19.87 34.82
C PRO A 21 -26.06 18.57 35.04
N GLN A 22 -25.72 18.31 36.32
CA GLN A 22 -25.17 17.03 36.79
C GLN A 22 -26.27 15.95 36.81
N ASP A 23 -26.73 15.48 35.68
CA ASP A 23 -27.49 14.22 35.62
C ASP A 23 -27.59 13.69 34.16
N ALA A 24 -26.49 13.25 33.59
CA ALA A 24 -26.48 12.52 32.33
C ALA A 24 -25.48 11.35 32.36
N SER A 25 -25.41 10.63 33.47
CA SER A 25 -24.79 9.30 33.56
C SER A 25 -25.78 8.20 33.15
N ARG A 26 -26.53 8.42 32.08
CA ARG A 26 -27.29 7.34 31.41
C ARG A 26 -26.57 6.91 30.17
N GLY A 27 -25.79 5.81 30.32
CA GLY A 27 -25.58 4.77 29.31
C GLY A 27 -25.40 5.23 27.88
N MET A 28 -24.22 5.73 27.54
CA MET A 28 -23.76 5.49 26.17
C MET A 28 -23.71 3.98 25.98
N PRO A 29 -24.31 3.40 24.89
CA PRO A 29 -24.11 2.00 24.60
C PRO A 29 -22.61 1.77 24.44
N ALA A 30 -22.02 1.02 25.37
CA ALA A 30 -20.70 0.45 25.22
C ALA A 30 -20.73 -0.40 23.95
N ASP A 31 -19.67 -0.28 23.13
CA ASP A 31 -19.40 -1.12 21.97
C ASP A 31 -20.30 -0.93 20.72
N VAL A 32 -20.27 0.25 20.12
CA VAL A 32 -20.22 0.28 18.66
C VAL A 32 -18.74 0.11 18.30
N PRO A 33 -18.30 -1.06 17.79
CA PRO A 33 -16.91 -1.24 17.41
C PRO A 33 -16.58 -0.18 16.36
N LEU A 34 -15.63 0.71 16.69
CA LEU A 34 -15.08 1.67 15.74
C LEU A 34 -14.68 0.88 14.50
N ARG A 35 -15.41 1.06 13.41
CA ARG A 35 -15.22 0.30 12.17
C ARG A 35 -13.81 0.63 11.70
N ARG A 36 -12.89 -0.32 11.83
CA ARG A 36 -11.49 -0.14 11.42
C ARG A 36 -11.45 0.20 9.93
N ILE A 37 -10.66 1.19 9.58
CA ILE A 37 -10.45 1.56 8.17
C ILE A 37 -9.62 0.47 7.52
N SER A 38 -10.18 -0.16 6.48
CA SER A 38 -9.51 -1.18 5.68
C SER A 38 -9.54 -0.79 4.21
N LEU A 39 -8.70 -1.40 3.38
CA LEU A 39 -8.71 -1.18 1.93
C LEU A 39 -10.07 -1.53 1.32
N GLY A 40 -10.66 -2.66 1.73
CA GLY A 40 -11.99 -3.07 1.29
C GLY A 40 -13.10 -2.12 1.74
N SER A 41 -12.97 -1.47 2.92
CA SER A 41 -13.94 -0.48 3.39
C SER A 41 -13.91 0.79 2.53
N LEU A 42 -12.73 1.21 2.05
CA LEU A 42 -12.57 2.35 1.14
C LEU A 42 -13.17 2.05 -0.24
N LEU A 43 -12.90 0.86 -0.79
CA LEU A 43 -13.54 0.40 -2.03
C LEU A 43 -15.05 0.48 -1.92
N SER A 44 -15.62 -0.15 -0.89
CA SER A 44 -17.07 -0.21 -0.66
C SER A 44 -17.69 1.16 -0.43
N ALA A 45 -17.00 2.07 0.26
CA ALA A 45 -17.47 3.43 0.50
C ALA A 45 -17.55 4.23 -0.81
N THR A 46 -16.53 4.11 -1.68
CA THR A 46 -16.52 4.77 -2.98
C THR A 46 -17.54 4.14 -3.92
N ALA A 47 -17.67 2.81 -3.95
CA ALA A 47 -18.68 2.10 -4.74
C ALA A 47 -20.11 2.56 -4.42
N ARG A 48 -20.44 2.77 -3.14
CA ARG A 48 -21.76 3.28 -2.75
C ARG A 48 -22.03 4.73 -3.16
N ARG A 49 -20.98 5.58 -3.14
CA ARG A 49 -21.14 7.01 -3.43
C ARG A 49 -21.01 7.34 -4.92
N HIS A 50 -20.18 6.59 -5.62
CA HIS A 50 -19.78 6.82 -7.01
C HIS A 50 -19.62 5.48 -7.75
N PRO A 51 -20.73 4.69 -7.93
CA PRO A 51 -20.67 3.33 -8.45
C PRO A 51 -20.06 3.25 -9.85
N GLU A 52 -20.31 4.22 -10.72
CA GLU A 52 -19.87 4.24 -12.12
C GLU A 52 -18.44 4.77 -12.30
N ARG A 53 -17.80 5.28 -11.22
CA ARG A 53 -16.44 5.76 -11.33
C ARG A 53 -15.50 4.57 -11.59
N ILE A 54 -14.51 4.77 -12.46
CA ILE A 54 -13.51 3.75 -12.75
C ILE A 54 -12.61 3.54 -11.53
N ALA A 55 -12.48 2.30 -11.09
CA ALA A 55 -11.62 1.89 -9.98
C ALA A 55 -10.27 1.37 -10.47
N VAL A 56 -10.28 0.41 -11.39
CA VAL A 56 -9.07 -0.25 -11.89
C VAL A 56 -9.15 -0.42 -13.40
N VAL A 57 -8.02 -0.20 -14.06
CA VAL A 57 -7.85 -0.37 -15.52
C VAL A 57 -6.67 -1.31 -15.75
N ASP A 58 -6.90 -2.34 -16.56
CA ASP A 58 -5.85 -3.21 -17.07
C ASP A 58 -5.14 -2.56 -18.26
N PRO A 59 -3.86 -2.90 -18.51
CA PRO A 59 -3.17 -2.48 -19.71
C PRO A 59 -3.76 -3.17 -20.94
N ALA A 60 -3.73 -2.48 -22.10
CA ALA A 60 -4.35 -2.96 -23.33
C ALA A 60 -3.71 -4.24 -23.88
N ASP A 61 -2.42 -4.46 -23.61
CA ASP A 61 -1.64 -5.63 -23.99
C ASP A 61 -1.83 -6.85 -23.07
N LYS A 62 -2.72 -6.76 -22.08
CA LYS A 62 -2.98 -7.88 -21.14
C LYS A 62 -3.31 -9.22 -21.81
N PRO A 63 -4.09 -9.28 -22.91
CA PRO A 63 -4.37 -10.55 -23.59
C PRO A 63 -3.10 -11.25 -24.09
N ASP A 64 -2.07 -10.52 -24.50
CA ASP A 64 -0.86 -11.06 -25.10
C ASP A 64 -0.05 -11.90 -24.10
N TRP A 65 -0.11 -11.57 -22.82
CA TRP A 65 0.69 -12.20 -21.78
C TRP A 65 -0.09 -12.98 -20.73
N SER A 66 -1.44 -12.89 -20.70
CA SER A 66 -2.24 -13.53 -19.65
C SER A 66 -3.37 -14.43 -20.14
N ASP A 67 -3.65 -14.48 -21.47
CA ASP A 67 -4.82 -15.13 -22.06
C ASP A 67 -6.16 -14.61 -21.49
N ARG A 68 -6.17 -13.39 -20.95
CA ARG A 68 -7.34 -12.77 -20.35
C ARG A 68 -7.60 -11.40 -20.98
N PRO A 69 -8.86 -11.00 -21.11
CA PRO A 69 -9.16 -9.68 -21.65
C PRO A 69 -8.65 -8.57 -20.73
N ALA A 70 -8.25 -7.45 -21.32
CA ALA A 70 -8.06 -6.21 -20.59
C ALA A 70 -9.43 -5.66 -20.18
N ILE A 71 -9.62 -5.39 -18.89
CA ILE A 71 -10.91 -4.96 -18.35
C ILE A 71 -10.76 -3.61 -17.66
N THR A 72 -11.75 -2.77 -17.83
CA THR A 72 -11.94 -1.54 -17.06
C THR A 72 -13.03 -1.79 -16.02
N TRP A 73 -12.67 -1.74 -14.75
CA TRP A 73 -13.56 -2.01 -13.63
C TRP A 73 -14.08 -0.71 -13.03
N THR A 74 -15.41 -0.56 -12.93
CA THR A 74 -16.00 0.48 -12.09
C THR A 74 -15.85 0.12 -10.60
N TYR A 75 -16.02 1.10 -9.72
CA TYR A 75 -16.00 0.86 -8.27
C TYR A 75 -17.11 -0.15 -7.86
N ALA A 76 -18.30 -0.06 -8.46
CA ALA A 76 -19.38 -1.02 -8.20
C ALA A 76 -19.00 -2.43 -8.65
N ALA A 77 -18.51 -2.58 -9.89
CA ALA A 77 -18.11 -3.89 -10.42
C ALA A 77 -16.94 -4.49 -9.63
N ALA A 78 -15.94 -3.68 -9.29
CA ALA A 78 -14.80 -4.12 -8.47
C ALA A 78 -15.25 -4.60 -7.08
N ALA A 79 -16.16 -3.87 -6.43
CA ALA A 79 -16.70 -4.26 -5.12
C ALA A 79 -17.49 -5.57 -5.20
N GLU A 80 -18.27 -5.78 -6.26
CA GLU A 80 -19.02 -7.02 -6.47
C GLU A 80 -18.07 -8.22 -6.68
N ILE A 81 -17.05 -8.09 -7.52
CA ILE A 81 -16.07 -9.16 -7.75
C ILE A 81 -15.30 -9.48 -6.46
N VAL A 82 -14.87 -8.47 -5.72
CA VAL A 82 -14.21 -8.65 -4.41
C VAL A 82 -15.11 -9.45 -3.47
N GLU A 83 -16.39 -9.14 -3.39
CA GLU A 83 -17.34 -9.86 -2.54
C GLU A 83 -17.56 -11.30 -3.01
N ARG A 84 -17.66 -11.56 -4.31
CA ARG A 84 -17.78 -12.91 -4.88
C ARG A 84 -16.54 -13.75 -4.56
N LEU A 85 -15.33 -13.22 -4.80
CA LEU A 85 -14.08 -13.87 -4.44
C LEU A 85 -14.01 -14.14 -2.94
N ALA A 86 -14.35 -13.16 -2.09
CA ALA A 86 -14.30 -13.31 -0.65
C ALA A 86 -15.26 -14.40 -0.15
N ARG A 87 -16.46 -14.50 -0.70
CA ARG A 87 -17.40 -15.60 -0.39
C ARG A 87 -16.81 -16.96 -0.76
N GLY A 88 -16.22 -17.02 -1.94
CA GLY A 88 -15.55 -18.23 -2.36
C GLY A 88 -14.41 -18.61 -1.41
N LEU A 89 -13.54 -17.68 -1.02
CA LEU A 89 -12.48 -17.95 -0.06
C LEU A 89 -13.03 -18.41 1.30
N ARG A 90 -14.14 -17.85 1.78
CA ARG A 90 -14.81 -18.31 3.01
C ARG A 90 -15.36 -19.73 2.89
N SER A 91 -15.79 -20.16 1.69
CA SER A 91 -16.26 -21.54 1.47
C SER A 91 -15.20 -22.61 1.68
N TRP A 92 -13.90 -22.23 1.62
CA TRP A 92 -12.79 -23.13 1.94
C TRP A 92 -12.68 -23.45 3.43
N ARG A 93 -13.43 -22.76 4.29
CA ARG A 93 -13.50 -22.97 5.75
C ARG A 93 -12.11 -22.96 6.41
N LEU A 94 -11.21 -22.16 5.91
CA LEU A 94 -9.94 -21.91 6.56
C LEU A 94 -10.17 -21.11 7.85
N PRO A 95 -9.37 -21.36 8.90
CA PRO A 95 -9.44 -20.57 10.13
C PRO A 95 -9.31 -19.06 9.85
N PRO A 96 -10.01 -18.18 10.57
CA PRO A 96 -9.82 -16.73 10.45
C PRO A 96 -8.34 -16.36 10.63
N GLY A 97 -7.88 -15.39 9.83
CA GLY A 97 -6.46 -15.00 9.82
C GLY A 97 -5.53 -15.97 9.11
N SER A 98 -6.03 -17.01 8.43
CA SER A 98 -5.21 -17.89 7.59
C SER A 98 -4.45 -17.08 6.55
N ARG A 99 -3.24 -17.50 6.23
CA ARG A 99 -2.34 -16.79 5.32
C ARG A 99 -2.53 -17.33 3.91
N ILE A 100 -2.93 -16.43 3.00
CA ILE A 100 -3.18 -16.74 1.59
C ILE A 100 -2.13 -16.04 0.75
N GLY A 101 -1.31 -16.82 0.06
CA GLY A 101 -0.30 -16.33 -0.88
C GLY A 101 -0.95 -15.72 -2.12
N LEU A 102 -0.47 -14.58 -2.56
CA LEU A 102 -0.85 -13.92 -3.80
C LEU A 102 0.37 -13.82 -4.71
N CYS A 103 0.53 -14.81 -5.59
CA CYS A 103 1.60 -14.85 -6.60
C CYS A 103 1.04 -14.33 -7.93
N LEU A 104 0.78 -13.02 -7.98
CA LEU A 104 0.09 -12.33 -9.07
C LEU A 104 0.94 -11.16 -9.61
N PRO A 105 0.86 -10.81 -10.90
CA PRO A 105 1.78 -9.87 -11.53
C PRO A 105 1.57 -8.39 -11.18
N GLY A 106 0.52 -8.04 -10.46
CA GLY A 106 0.15 -6.65 -10.19
C GLY A 106 -0.91 -6.10 -11.15
N SER A 107 -1.63 -6.97 -11.85
CA SER A 107 -2.82 -6.65 -12.66
C SER A 107 -4.03 -6.31 -11.81
N ALA A 108 -5.17 -6.03 -12.45
CA ALA A 108 -6.44 -5.82 -11.75
C ALA A 108 -6.79 -7.01 -10.84
N GLU A 109 -6.52 -8.25 -11.27
CA GLU A 109 -6.74 -9.44 -10.45
C GLU A 109 -5.93 -9.40 -9.15
N SER A 110 -4.72 -8.85 -9.17
CA SER A 110 -3.90 -8.68 -7.95
C SER A 110 -4.57 -7.74 -6.96
N ALA A 111 -5.07 -6.59 -7.45
CA ALA A 111 -5.78 -5.63 -6.62
C ALA A 111 -7.06 -6.24 -6.02
N LEU A 112 -7.88 -6.89 -6.85
CA LEU A 112 -9.11 -7.52 -6.43
C LEU A 112 -8.88 -8.69 -5.46
N ALA A 113 -7.83 -9.50 -5.68
CA ALA A 113 -7.47 -10.61 -4.81
C ALA A 113 -6.98 -10.13 -3.43
N ILE A 114 -6.17 -9.07 -3.34
CA ILE A 114 -5.75 -8.46 -2.07
C ILE A 114 -6.99 -8.06 -1.26
N LEU A 115 -7.92 -7.36 -1.89
CA LEU A 115 -9.15 -6.89 -1.25
C LEU A 115 -10.09 -8.03 -0.85
N ALA A 116 -10.17 -9.09 -1.68
CA ALA A 116 -11.00 -10.26 -1.42
C ALA A 116 -10.47 -11.09 -0.24
N VAL A 117 -9.15 -11.27 -0.14
CA VAL A 117 -8.52 -11.97 0.99
C VAL A 117 -8.77 -11.20 2.30
N GLU A 118 -8.63 -9.86 2.29
CA GLU A 118 -8.98 -9.01 3.43
C GLU A 118 -10.47 -9.16 3.79
N ALA A 119 -11.37 -9.06 2.82
CA ALA A 119 -12.81 -9.19 3.02
C ALA A 119 -13.23 -10.58 3.51
N ALA A 120 -12.47 -11.63 3.16
CA ALA A 120 -12.68 -12.98 3.67
C ALA A 120 -12.19 -13.16 5.12
N GLY A 121 -11.51 -12.19 5.69
CA GLY A 121 -10.95 -12.25 7.04
C GLY A 121 -9.62 -12.98 7.14
N HIS A 122 -8.88 -13.02 6.06
CA HIS A 122 -7.58 -13.67 5.95
C HIS A 122 -6.44 -12.67 5.78
N VAL A 123 -5.20 -13.14 5.82
CA VAL A 123 -3.98 -12.35 5.66
C VAL A 123 -3.43 -12.57 4.24
N ALA A 124 -3.35 -11.53 3.44
CA ALA A 124 -2.77 -11.58 2.10
C ALA A 124 -1.24 -11.58 2.18
N CYS A 125 -0.59 -12.64 1.68
CA CYS A 125 0.86 -12.76 1.62
C CYS A 125 1.32 -12.48 0.19
N LEU A 126 2.02 -11.38 -0.02
CA LEU A 126 2.36 -10.86 -1.34
C LEU A 126 3.64 -11.52 -1.86
N LEU A 127 3.50 -12.49 -2.75
CA LEU A 127 4.60 -13.27 -3.31
C LEU A 127 5.01 -12.69 -4.68
N PRO A 128 6.28 -12.26 -4.85
CA PRO A 128 6.74 -11.84 -6.16
C PRO A 128 6.68 -12.97 -7.19
N VAL A 129 6.06 -12.72 -8.33
CA VAL A 129 5.95 -13.71 -9.43
C VAL A 129 7.29 -14.08 -10.04
N SER A 130 8.32 -13.27 -9.81
CA SER A 130 9.70 -13.52 -10.25
C SER A 130 10.45 -14.52 -9.39
N TRP A 131 9.88 -14.94 -8.25
CA TRP A 131 10.51 -15.93 -7.40
C TRP A 131 10.50 -17.31 -8.05
N ASP A 132 11.62 -18.01 -7.92
CA ASP A 132 11.74 -19.41 -8.27
C ASP A 132 11.01 -20.32 -7.26
N GLU A 133 11.01 -21.62 -7.52
CA GLU A 133 10.34 -22.61 -6.70
C GLU A 133 10.90 -22.66 -5.27
N GLU A 134 12.22 -22.57 -5.09
CA GLU A 134 12.85 -22.64 -3.77
C GLU A 134 12.47 -21.44 -2.90
N ARG A 135 12.46 -20.24 -3.46
CA ARG A 135 12.03 -19.04 -2.73
C ARG A 135 10.54 -19.07 -2.38
N LEU A 136 9.70 -19.55 -3.30
CA LEU A 136 8.27 -19.73 -3.04
C LEU A 136 8.03 -20.77 -1.95
N LEU A 137 8.79 -21.89 -1.97
CA LEU A 137 8.72 -22.91 -0.95
C LEU A 137 9.16 -22.38 0.43
N ALA A 138 10.29 -21.68 0.49
CA ALA A 138 10.77 -21.06 1.72
C ALA A 138 9.74 -20.09 2.29
N ALA A 139 9.18 -19.21 1.46
CA ALA A 139 8.13 -18.29 1.89
C ALA A 139 6.88 -19.04 2.39
N ALA A 140 6.42 -20.06 1.67
CA ALA A 140 5.27 -20.86 2.06
C ALA A 140 5.44 -21.51 3.44
N GLN A 141 6.63 -22.04 3.71
CA GLN A 141 6.97 -22.65 5.00
C GLN A 141 7.10 -21.62 6.12
N ASN A 142 7.80 -20.48 5.85
CA ASN A 142 8.07 -19.46 6.87
C ASN A 142 6.82 -18.74 7.33
N VAL A 143 5.91 -18.44 6.40
CA VAL A 143 4.64 -17.80 6.78
C VAL A 143 3.50 -18.79 6.98
N ALA A 144 3.74 -20.10 6.85
CA ALA A 144 2.73 -21.16 6.97
C ALA A 144 1.49 -20.87 6.07
N LEU A 145 1.70 -20.79 4.75
CA LEU A 145 0.61 -20.56 3.80
C LEU A 145 -0.41 -21.70 3.82
N SER A 146 -1.68 -21.35 3.83
CA SER A 146 -2.79 -22.32 3.76
C SER A 146 -3.37 -22.43 2.35
N ALA A 147 -3.25 -21.38 1.55
CA ALA A 147 -3.70 -21.32 0.16
C ALA A 147 -2.82 -20.38 -0.65
N VAL A 148 -2.83 -20.53 -1.99
CA VAL A 148 -2.20 -19.57 -2.91
C VAL A 148 -3.15 -19.25 -4.06
N LEU A 149 -3.28 -17.98 -4.38
CA LEU A 149 -3.92 -17.48 -5.60
C LEU A 149 -2.83 -17.04 -6.57
N THR A 150 -2.96 -17.45 -7.83
CA THR A 150 -1.99 -17.15 -8.87
C THR A 150 -2.66 -16.93 -10.22
N GLN A 151 -1.90 -16.98 -11.28
CA GLN A 151 -2.33 -16.88 -12.66
C GLN A 151 -1.78 -18.08 -13.46
N ALA A 152 -2.57 -18.59 -14.38
CA ALA A 152 -2.17 -19.75 -15.18
C ALA A 152 -0.98 -19.40 -16.08
N ARG A 153 -1.02 -18.22 -16.72
CA ARG A 153 0.01 -17.76 -17.66
C ARG A 153 0.46 -16.33 -17.37
N LEU A 154 1.76 -16.07 -17.52
CA LEU A 154 2.36 -14.73 -17.47
C LEU A 154 3.50 -14.66 -18.51
N GLY A 155 3.21 -14.19 -19.72
CA GLY A 155 4.11 -14.29 -20.85
C GLY A 155 4.44 -15.75 -21.18
N SER A 156 5.70 -16.12 -21.15
CA SER A 156 6.16 -17.50 -21.31
C SER A 156 6.11 -18.31 -20.00
N ALA A 157 5.98 -17.65 -18.85
CA ALA A 157 5.97 -18.32 -17.54
C ALA A 157 4.62 -18.97 -17.26
N ARG A 158 4.67 -20.04 -16.45
CA ARG A 158 3.52 -20.81 -15.95
C ARG A 158 3.50 -20.80 -14.41
N PRO A 159 3.07 -19.71 -13.76
CA PRO A 159 3.14 -19.60 -12.30
C PRO A 159 2.33 -20.68 -11.58
N ALA A 160 1.17 -21.08 -12.12
CA ALA A 160 0.35 -22.13 -11.52
C ALA A 160 1.07 -23.49 -11.49
N GLU A 161 1.75 -23.89 -12.57
CA GLU A 161 2.55 -25.13 -12.64
C GLU A 161 3.70 -25.10 -11.63
N ARG A 162 4.40 -23.96 -11.52
CA ARG A 162 5.47 -23.77 -10.52
C ARG A 162 4.93 -23.95 -9.09
N LEU A 163 3.75 -23.44 -8.81
CA LEU A 163 3.13 -23.57 -7.50
C LEU A 163 2.58 -24.99 -7.25
N CYS A 164 2.22 -25.77 -8.27
CA CYS A 164 1.96 -27.20 -8.12
C CYS A 164 3.20 -27.93 -7.61
N ALA A 165 4.40 -27.63 -8.13
CA ALA A 165 5.65 -28.20 -7.63
C ALA A 165 5.93 -27.80 -6.17
N VAL A 166 5.65 -26.55 -5.77
CA VAL A 166 5.74 -26.12 -4.37
C VAL A 166 4.74 -26.88 -3.50
N ALA A 167 3.49 -27.05 -3.95
CA ALA A 167 2.45 -27.77 -3.21
C ALA A 167 2.81 -29.24 -2.98
N ALA A 168 3.47 -29.88 -3.93
CA ALA A 168 3.96 -31.26 -3.79
C ALA A 168 5.03 -31.41 -2.69
N ARG A 169 5.71 -30.32 -2.31
CA ARG A 169 6.78 -30.29 -1.29
C ARG A 169 6.34 -29.68 0.05
N TYR A 170 5.22 -28.96 0.07
CA TYR A 170 4.68 -28.30 1.27
C TYR A 170 3.22 -28.64 1.51
N PHE A 171 2.97 -29.65 2.34
CA PHE A 171 1.62 -30.18 2.66
C PHE A 171 0.75 -29.24 3.50
N GLY A 172 1.27 -28.11 3.98
CA GLY A 172 0.46 -27.05 4.62
C GLY A 172 -0.44 -26.29 3.64
N LEU A 173 -0.10 -26.32 2.34
CA LEU A 173 -0.86 -25.70 1.28
C LEU A 173 -2.08 -26.56 0.91
N ARG A 174 -3.27 -26.13 1.32
CA ARG A 174 -4.52 -26.89 1.13
C ARG A 174 -5.23 -26.56 -0.18
N TYR A 175 -5.08 -25.33 -0.65
CA TYR A 175 -5.74 -24.83 -1.85
C TYR A 175 -4.77 -24.10 -2.75
N LEU A 176 -4.80 -24.45 -4.03
CA LEU A 176 -4.13 -23.72 -5.08
C LEU A 176 -5.18 -23.31 -6.10
N ALA A 177 -5.24 -22.03 -6.41
CA ALA A 177 -6.21 -21.47 -7.32
C ALA A 177 -5.56 -20.48 -8.29
N ALA A 178 -6.03 -20.44 -9.53
CA ALA A 178 -5.46 -19.59 -10.55
C ALA A 178 -6.51 -18.90 -11.42
N PHE A 179 -6.21 -17.68 -11.84
CA PHE A 179 -6.92 -16.99 -12.91
C PHE A 179 -6.41 -17.47 -14.27
N GLY A 180 -7.28 -17.55 -15.24
CA GLY A 180 -6.96 -17.90 -16.62
C GLY A 180 -7.77 -19.10 -17.12
N PRO A 181 -7.84 -19.27 -18.46
CA PRO A 181 -8.66 -20.34 -19.07
C PRO A 181 -8.06 -21.74 -18.80
N ASP A 182 -6.74 -21.86 -18.90
CA ASP A 182 -6.01 -23.15 -18.86
C ASP A 182 -5.27 -23.33 -17.54
N VAL A 183 -6.03 -23.65 -16.48
CA VAL A 183 -5.45 -23.98 -15.18
C VAL A 183 -5.03 -25.46 -15.14
N PRO A 184 -3.91 -25.82 -14.50
CA PRO A 184 -3.48 -27.21 -14.34
C PRO A 184 -4.49 -28.04 -13.56
N ASP A 185 -4.47 -29.35 -13.77
CA ASP A 185 -5.28 -30.30 -12.99
C ASP A 185 -5.01 -30.15 -11.48
N GLY A 186 -6.08 -30.19 -10.70
CA GLY A 186 -6.02 -29.99 -9.24
C GLY A 186 -5.95 -28.53 -8.80
N VAL A 187 -5.84 -27.57 -9.72
CA VAL A 187 -5.89 -26.13 -9.44
C VAL A 187 -7.30 -25.61 -9.62
N ILE A 188 -7.81 -24.85 -8.66
CA ILE A 188 -9.14 -24.24 -8.73
C ILE A 188 -9.11 -23.10 -9.74
N ASN A 189 -10.03 -23.11 -10.71
CA ASN A 189 -10.19 -22.02 -11.65
C ASN A 189 -10.96 -20.86 -11.01
N LEU A 190 -10.27 -19.74 -10.74
CA LEU A 190 -10.87 -18.58 -10.08
C LEU A 190 -11.88 -17.83 -10.95
N ASP A 191 -11.78 -17.89 -12.27
CA ASP A 191 -12.75 -17.25 -13.16
C ASP A 191 -14.10 -17.92 -13.08
N ARG A 192 -14.13 -19.27 -13.11
CA ARG A 192 -15.36 -20.05 -12.90
C ARG A 192 -15.90 -19.86 -11.49
N PHE A 193 -15.02 -19.86 -10.50
CA PHE A 193 -15.35 -19.68 -9.10
C PHE A 193 -16.08 -18.35 -8.82
N VAL A 194 -15.68 -17.27 -9.50
CA VAL A 194 -16.35 -15.97 -9.43
C VAL A 194 -17.68 -15.96 -10.16
N LEU A 195 -17.74 -16.62 -11.34
CA LEU A 195 -18.96 -16.65 -12.17
C LEU A 195 -20.05 -17.54 -11.58
N ASP A 196 -19.68 -18.72 -11.09
CA ASP A 196 -20.62 -19.75 -10.63
C ASP A 196 -21.01 -19.59 -9.15
N GLY A 197 -20.37 -18.68 -8.43
CA GLY A 197 -20.64 -18.44 -7.01
C GLY A 197 -22.06 -17.93 -6.78
N PRO A 198 -22.83 -18.51 -5.82
CA PRO A 198 -24.19 -18.07 -5.53
C PRO A 198 -24.21 -16.60 -5.11
N ALA A 199 -25.23 -15.86 -5.55
CA ALA A 199 -25.55 -14.57 -4.99
C ALA A 199 -25.90 -14.78 -3.50
N GLY A 200 -25.14 -14.17 -2.60
CA GLY A 200 -25.30 -14.33 -1.15
C GLY A 200 -25.25 -13.01 -0.42
N GLU A 201 -25.55 -13.04 0.88
CA GLU A 201 -25.53 -11.86 1.72
C GLU A 201 -24.15 -11.19 1.77
N PRO A 202 -24.11 -9.85 1.90
CA PRO A 202 -22.87 -9.10 2.06
C PRO A 202 -22.03 -9.62 3.22
N ALA A 203 -20.70 -9.54 3.10
CA ALA A 203 -19.81 -9.91 4.17
C ALA A 203 -20.08 -9.08 5.42
N GLY A 204 -20.03 -9.73 6.57
CA GLY A 204 -19.98 -9.07 7.87
C GLY A 204 -18.71 -8.20 8.01
N PRO A 205 -18.54 -7.54 9.17
CA PRO A 205 -17.34 -6.73 9.42
C PRO A 205 -16.07 -7.57 9.28
N VAL A 206 -15.03 -6.96 8.67
CA VAL A 206 -13.73 -7.61 8.47
C VAL A 206 -13.11 -7.97 9.83
N PRO A 207 -12.72 -9.22 10.05
CA PRO A 207 -12.09 -9.63 11.30
C PRO A 207 -10.81 -8.87 11.61
N ALA A 208 -10.52 -8.69 12.90
CA ALA A 208 -9.32 -7.99 13.36
C ALA A 208 -7.99 -8.63 12.91
N ALA A 209 -8.03 -9.91 12.53
CA ALA A 209 -6.87 -10.66 12.07
C ALA A 209 -6.48 -10.42 10.62
N ALA A 210 -7.34 -9.72 9.83
CA ALA A 210 -7.02 -9.42 8.43
C ALA A 210 -5.86 -8.43 8.32
N GLY A 211 -5.01 -8.63 7.31
CA GLY A 211 -3.85 -7.79 7.07
C GLY A 211 -3.04 -8.28 5.89
N LEU A 212 -1.81 -7.78 5.78
CA LEU A 212 -0.91 -8.10 4.68
C LEU A 212 0.47 -8.55 5.19
N VAL A 213 1.07 -9.47 4.48
CA VAL A 213 2.46 -9.88 4.65
C VAL A 213 3.24 -9.54 3.40
N SER A 214 4.37 -8.88 3.57
CA SER A 214 5.36 -8.65 2.54
C SER A 214 6.75 -9.08 3.05
N PHE A 215 7.77 -8.99 2.21
CA PHE A 215 9.07 -9.57 2.51
C PHE A 215 10.17 -8.52 2.37
N VAL A 216 10.90 -8.28 3.45
CA VAL A 216 11.96 -7.25 3.50
C VAL A 216 13.04 -7.54 2.45
N GLY A 217 13.22 -6.61 1.52
CA GLY A 217 14.20 -6.77 0.43
C GLY A 217 13.87 -7.89 -0.57
N GLY A 218 12.65 -8.45 -0.53
CA GLY A 218 12.27 -9.62 -1.30
C GLY A 218 12.94 -10.92 -0.80
N ASP A 219 13.30 -10.98 0.48
CA ASP A 219 13.88 -12.14 1.12
C ASP A 219 12.76 -12.99 1.78
N PRO A 220 12.52 -14.24 1.33
CA PRO A 220 11.48 -15.10 1.86
C PRO A 220 11.66 -15.44 3.35
N GLU A 221 12.89 -15.30 3.89
CA GLU A 221 13.21 -15.52 5.30
C GLU A 221 12.85 -14.34 6.20
N ARG A 222 12.46 -13.19 5.62
CA ARG A 222 12.21 -11.95 6.36
C ARG A 222 10.79 -11.40 6.13
N PRO A 223 9.74 -12.20 6.46
CA PRO A 223 8.36 -11.74 6.33
C PRO A 223 8.02 -10.72 7.40
N VAL A 224 7.24 -9.71 7.02
CA VAL A 224 6.68 -8.70 7.92
C VAL A 224 5.18 -8.57 7.70
N TYR A 225 4.44 -8.46 8.80
CA TYR A 225 3.01 -8.24 8.81
C TYR A 225 2.69 -6.76 9.03
N ARG A 226 1.63 -6.28 8.39
CA ARG A 226 1.02 -4.97 8.63
C ARG A 226 -0.50 -5.04 8.52
N SER A 227 -1.18 -4.22 9.29
CA SER A 227 -2.63 -4.07 9.17
C SER A 227 -3.02 -3.27 7.93
N GLY A 228 -4.26 -3.42 7.46
CA GLY A 228 -4.80 -2.57 6.39
C GLY A 228 -4.76 -1.08 6.75
N GLU A 229 -4.99 -0.74 8.03
CA GLU A 229 -4.86 0.64 8.54
C GLU A 229 -3.45 1.23 8.35
N ALA A 230 -2.41 0.42 8.58
CA ALA A 230 -1.03 0.87 8.38
C ALA A 230 -0.74 1.16 6.89
N VAL A 231 -1.29 0.36 5.97
CA VAL A 231 -1.18 0.61 4.53
C VAL A 231 -1.94 1.88 4.13
N VAL A 232 -3.15 2.07 4.63
CA VAL A 232 -3.96 3.29 4.41
C VAL A 232 -3.23 4.53 4.93
N ALA A 233 -2.62 4.45 6.12
CA ALA A 233 -1.83 5.56 6.69
C ALA A 233 -0.59 5.88 5.84
N ALA A 234 0.11 4.87 5.33
CA ALA A 234 1.25 5.07 4.44
C ALA A 234 0.84 5.72 3.10
N ALA A 235 -0.30 5.29 2.54
CA ALA A 235 -0.86 5.90 1.33
C ALA A 235 -1.31 7.34 1.57
N ALA A 236 -1.95 7.63 2.71
CA ALA A 236 -2.35 8.99 3.08
C ALA A 236 -1.13 9.92 3.19
N ALA A 237 -0.04 9.46 3.82
CA ALA A 237 1.21 10.20 3.90
C ALA A 237 1.81 10.48 2.50
N HIS A 238 1.77 9.51 1.58
CA HIS A 238 2.21 9.68 0.21
C HIS A 238 1.34 10.70 -0.56
N LEU A 239 0.02 10.63 -0.40
CA LEU A 239 -0.93 11.51 -1.08
C LEU A 239 -0.82 12.97 -0.68
N VAL A 240 -0.27 13.29 0.50
CA VAL A 240 0.03 14.69 0.88
C VAL A 240 0.96 15.35 -0.14
N ALA A 241 1.98 14.62 -0.60
CA ALA A 241 2.88 15.13 -1.63
C ALA A 241 2.28 15.02 -3.04
N MET A 242 1.58 13.92 -3.34
CA MET A 242 1.07 13.63 -4.68
C MET A 242 -0.19 14.42 -5.05
N ARG A 243 -1.08 14.68 -4.08
CA ARG A 243 -2.30 15.51 -4.22
C ARG A 243 -3.25 15.01 -5.31
N VAL A 244 -3.54 13.73 -5.33
CA VAL A 244 -4.45 13.10 -6.29
C VAL A 244 -5.90 13.44 -5.97
N ALA A 245 -6.65 13.91 -6.96
CA ALA A 245 -8.09 14.12 -6.82
C ALA A 245 -8.89 12.86 -7.19
N PRO A 246 -10.13 12.71 -6.69
CA PRO A 246 -10.96 11.51 -6.92
C PRO A 246 -11.29 11.20 -8.40
N THR A 247 -11.21 12.20 -9.29
CA THR A 247 -11.47 12.05 -10.72
C THR A 247 -10.21 11.82 -11.55
N GLU A 248 -9.07 11.74 -10.89
CA GLU A 248 -7.78 11.58 -11.53
C GLU A 248 -7.34 10.11 -11.54
N ARG A 249 -6.25 9.83 -12.22
CA ARG A 249 -5.74 8.48 -12.46
C ARG A 249 -4.31 8.34 -11.94
N ILE A 250 -4.04 7.25 -11.25
CA ILE A 250 -2.70 6.81 -10.89
C ILE A 250 -2.28 5.70 -11.87
N LEU A 251 -1.31 5.98 -12.73
CA LEU A 251 -0.65 4.99 -13.58
C LEU A 251 0.56 4.44 -12.82
N SER A 252 0.48 3.18 -12.38
CA SER A 252 1.54 2.56 -11.59
C SER A 252 2.33 1.54 -12.40
N LEU A 253 3.66 1.75 -12.48
CA LEU A 253 4.63 0.80 -13.00
C LEU A 253 5.23 -0.09 -11.89
N ILE A 254 4.70 0.01 -10.67
CA ILE A 254 5.17 -0.76 -9.51
C ILE A 254 4.04 -1.65 -9.02
N GLY A 255 4.26 -2.96 -9.10
CA GLY A 255 3.31 -3.95 -8.62
C GLY A 255 3.16 -3.94 -7.09
N PRO A 256 2.00 -4.37 -6.55
CA PRO A 256 1.69 -4.31 -5.12
C PRO A 256 2.32 -5.46 -4.32
N HIS A 257 3.59 -5.80 -4.59
CA HIS A 257 4.29 -6.92 -3.90
C HIS A 257 4.95 -6.50 -2.60
N ASP A 258 5.12 -5.21 -2.39
CA ASP A 258 5.76 -4.62 -1.21
C ASP A 258 5.10 -3.28 -0.85
N LEU A 259 5.56 -2.65 0.25
CA LEU A 259 5.04 -1.37 0.72
C LEU A 259 5.01 -0.30 -0.38
N ARG A 260 5.99 -0.30 -1.30
CA ARG A 260 6.08 0.71 -2.36
C ARG A 260 4.86 0.66 -3.27
N GLY A 261 4.62 -0.49 -3.90
CA GLY A 261 3.50 -0.64 -4.83
C GLY A 261 2.14 -0.60 -4.13
N LEU A 262 2.06 -1.11 -2.89
CA LEU A 262 0.83 -1.00 -2.09
C LEU A 262 0.47 0.45 -1.79
N ALA A 263 1.41 1.21 -1.18
CA ALA A 263 1.12 2.54 -0.66
C ALA A 263 1.02 3.60 -1.77
N THR A 264 1.83 3.50 -2.84
CA THR A 264 1.84 4.51 -3.92
C THR A 264 0.86 4.20 -5.05
N GLY A 265 0.42 2.94 -5.18
CA GLY A 265 -0.53 2.49 -6.20
C GLY A 265 -1.91 2.19 -5.62
N LEU A 266 -2.15 0.92 -5.25
CA LEU A 266 -3.47 0.43 -4.87
C LEU A 266 -4.11 1.24 -3.71
N ALA A 267 -3.39 1.38 -2.60
CA ALA A 267 -3.94 2.07 -1.44
C ALA A 267 -4.10 3.57 -1.70
N ALA A 268 -3.16 4.20 -2.42
CA ALA A 268 -3.29 5.61 -2.80
C ALA A 268 -4.54 5.86 -3.65
N ALA A 269 -4.80 5.01 -4.65
CA ALA A 269 -6.00 5.11 -5.48
C ALA A 269 -7.28 4.96 -4.66
N LEU A 270 -7.36 3.97 -3.75
CA LEU A 270 -8.52 3.74 -2.90
C LEU A 270 -8.76 4.88 -1.89
N VAL A 271 -7.69 5.41 -1.28
CA VAL A 271 -7.77 6.56 -0.34
C VAL A 271 -8.24 7.82 -1.06
N ALA A 272 -7.72 8.08 -2.25
CA ALA A 272 -8.14 9.22 -3.06
C ALA A 272 -9.52 9.03 -3.71
N GLY A 273 -10.02 7.80 -3.83
CA GLY A 273 -11.19 7.46 -4.64
C GLY A 273 -10.95 7.67 -6.14
N ALA A 274 -9.69 7.53 -6.57
CA ALA A 274 -9.18 7.74 -7.91
C ALA A 274 -9.11 6.42 -8.70
N THR A 275 -8.79 6.50 -9.99
CA THR A 275 -8.57 5.32 -10.84
C THR A 275 -7.15 4.79 -10.66
N LEU A 276 -6.98 3.49 -10.45
CA LEU A 276 -5.71 2.79 -10.56
C LEU A 276 -5.58 2.19 -11.97
N GLU A 277 -4.56 2.56 -12.70
CA GLU A 277 -4.13 1.86 -13.91
C GLU A 277 -2.81 1.15 -13.63
N THR A 278 -2.76 -0.15 -13.90
CA THR A 278 -1.59 -0.99 -13.61
C THR A 278 -0.84 -1.33 -14.90
N MET A 279 0.47 -1.54 -14.78
CA MET A 279 1.32 -2.04 -15.86
C MET A 279 2.26 -3.10 -15.30
N PRO A 280 1.79 -4.34 -15.15
CA PRO A 280 2.56 -5.41 -14.51
C PRO A 280 3.76 -5.89 -15.32
N LEU A 281 3.64 -5.88 -16.64
CA LEU A 281 4.74 -6.08 -17.58
C LEU A 281 4.96 -4.78 -18.33
N PHE A 282 6.20 -4.32 -18.38
CA PHE A 282 6.51 -3.07 -19.06
C PHE A 282 6.65 -3.31 -20.57
N ASP A 283 5.74 -2.72 -21.32
CA ASP A 283 5.84 -2.55 -22.77
C ASP A 283 5.86 -1.06 -23.11
N GLY A 284 6.81 -0.64 -23.96
CA GLY A 284 7.00 0.78 -24.28
C GLY A 284 5.85 1.39 -25.08
N ALA A 285 5.20 0.62 -25.94
CA ALA A 285 4.07 1.09 -26.75
C ALA A 285 2.81 1.20 -25.89
N ALA A 286 2.54 0.17 -25.07
CA ALA A 286 1.44 0.17 -24.10
C ALA A 286 1.59 1.32 -23.07
N PHE A 287 2.82 1.57 -22.59
CA PHE A 287 3.11 2.69 -21.70
C PHE A 287 2.85 4.04 -22.35
N ALA A 288 3.33 4.24 -23.59
CA ALA A 288 3.07 5.48 -24.32
C ALA A 288 1.58 5.69 -24.60
N ALA A 289 0.84 4.62 -24.90
CA ALA A 289 -0.61 4.66 -25.07
C ALA A 289 -1.33 5.00 -23.76
N ALA A 290 -0.92 4.38 -22.65
CA ALA A 290 -1.46 4.68 -21.34
C ALA A 290 -1.23 6.13 -20.90
N LEU A 291 -0.03 6.68 -21.13
CA LEU A 291 0.27 8.08 -20.84
C LEU A 291 -0.57 9.08 -21.65
N ARG A 292 -0.89 8.75 -22.93
CA ARG A 292 -1.71 9.59 -23.82
C ARG A 292 -3.20 9.46 -23.60
N ARG A 293 -3.64 8.57 -22.71
CA ARG A 293 -5.05 8.42 -22.40
C ARG A 293 -5.59 9.71 -21.77
N PRO A 294 -6.76 10.22 -22.23
CA PRO A 294 -7.30 11.49 -21.73
C PRO A 294 -7.50 11.52 -20.21
N GLY A 295 -7.28 12.68 -19.61
CA GLY A 295 -7.54 12.98 -18.21
C GLY A 295 -6.29 13.10 -17.35
N PRO A 296 -6.40 13.83 -16.22
CA PRO A 296 -5.28 14.08 -15.32
C PRO A 296 -4.68 12.79 -14.80
N THR A 297 -3.37 12.64 -14.98
CA THR A 297 -2.62 11.42 -14.68
C THR A 297 -1.48 11.71 -13.71
N HIS A 298 -1.28 10.80 -12.77
CA HIS A 298 -0.15 10.74 -11.85
C HIS A 298 0.64 9.46 -12.13
N LEU A 299 1.88 9.59 -12.56
CA LEU A 299 2.75 8.45 -12.84
C LEU A 299 3.50 8.02 -11.58
N VAL A 300 3.42 6.74 -11.23
CA VAL A 300 4.26 6.10 -10.21
C VAL A 300 5.25 5.18 -10.90
N ALA A 301 6.53 5.51 -10.82
CA ALA A 301 7.58 4.81 -11.55
C ALA A 301 8.79 4.49 -10.66
N PRO A 302 9.51 3.39 -10.95
CA PRO A 302 10.83 3.17 -10.34
C PRO A 302 11.77 4.32 -10.68
N ALA A 303 12.54 4.79 -9.71
CA ALA A 303 13.39 5.98 -9.86
C ALA A 303 14.45 5.88 -10.96
N PHE A 304 14.88 4.67 -11.33
CA PHE A 304 15.84 4.49 -12.43
C PHE A 304 15.29 4.94 -13.79
N LEU A 305 13.96 5.04 -13.96
CA LEU A 305 13.33 5.51 -15.18
C LEU A 305 13.44 7.04 -15.38
N GLU A 306 13.88 7.79 -14.38
CA GLU A 306 13.99 9.25 -14.47
C GLU A 306 14.75 9.69 -15.72
N LYS A 307 15.90 9.06 -15.99
CA LYS A 307 16.72 9.39 -17.17
C LYS A 307 16.02 9.10 -18.50
N ASN A 308 15.17 8.08 -18.53
CA ASN A 308 14.41 7.69 -19.71
C ASN A 308 13.21 8.62 -19.96
N LEU A 309 12.65 9.20 -18.92
CA LEU A 309 11.54 10.16 -18.98
C LEU A 309 12.05 11.58 -19.27
N ALA A 310 13.25 11.91 -18.77
CA ALA A 310 13.89 13.20 -19.04
C ALA A 310 14.14 13.37 -20.55
N GLY A 311 13.82 14.55 -21.08
CA GLY A 311 13.97 14.85 -22.52
C GLY A 311 12.90 14.23 -23.42
N ARG A 312 11.89 13.55 -22.88
CA ARG A 312 10.71 13.12 -23.62
C ARG A 312 9.64 14.21 -23.59
N ASP A 313 8.87 14.29 -24.66
CA ASP A 313 7.65 15.10 -24.69
C ASP A 313 6.57 14.36 -23.91
N LEU A 314 6.35 14.82 -22.68
CA LEU A 314 5.38 14.24 -21.76
C LEU A 314 4.02 14.93 -21.95
N PRO A 315 2.89 14.19 -21.89
CA PRO A 315 1.56 14.76 -22.07
C PRO A 315 1.25 15.88 -21.05
N ALA A 316 0.49 16.88 -21.49
CA ALA A 316 0.07 18.00 -20.63
C ALA A 316 -0.83 17.54 -19.47
N GLU A 317 -1.51 16.42 -19.62
CA GLU A 317 -2.37 15.79 -18.62
C GLU A 317 -1.57 15.14 -17.48
N LEU A 318 -0.26 14.97 -17.64
CA LEU A 318 0.61 14.40 -16.60
C LEU A 318 0.85 15.44 -15.50
N ARG A 319 0.18 15.24 -14.37
CA ARG A 319 0.20 16.15 -13.22
C ARG A 319 1.42 15.99 -12.33
N SER A 320 1.84 14.74 -12.10
CA SER A 320 3.02 14.46 -11.30
C SER A 320 3.66 13.13 -11.66
N ILE A 321 4.94 13.00 -11.30
CA ILE A 321 5.74 11.79 -11.45
C ILE A 321 6.32 11.46 -10.09
N ALA A 322 5.84 10.40 -9.45
CA ALA A 322 6.42 9.85 -8.24
C ALA A 322 7.54 8.88 -8.61
N LEU A 323 8.77 9.28 -8.36
CA LEU A 323 9.96 8.47 -8.54
C LEU A 323 10.25 7.68 -7.26
N VAL A 324 10.00 6.38 -7.30
CA VAL A 324 10.09 5.53 -6.11
C VAL A 324 11.45 4.87 -6.00
N HIS A 325 12.16 5.22 -4.94
CA HIS A 325 13.49 4.74 -4.59
C HIS A 325 13.41 3.64 -3.53
N ARG A 326 14.38 2.73 -3.54
CA ARG A 326 14.67 1.84 -2.41
C ARG A 326 15.83 2.41 -1.61
N ALA A 327 15.73 2.44 -0.30
CA ALA A 327 16.89 2.75 0.54
C ALA A 327 17.94 1.60 0.46
N PRO A 328 19.25 1.89 0.49
CA PRO A 328 19.83 3.22 0.45
C PRO A 328 19.71 3.85 -0.95
N ALA A 329 19.32 5.11 -1.00
CA ALA A 329 19.19 5.84 -2.24
C ALA A 329 20.02 7.12 -2.19
N ARG A 330 20.67 7.44 -3.30
CA ARG A 330 21.30 8.75 -3.48
C ARG A 330 20.28 9.67 -4.12
N PHE A 331 19.87 10.70 -3.41
CA PHE A 331 19.10 11.77 -4.01
C PHE A 331 19.99 12.64 -4.90
N PRO A 332 19.52 13.02 -6.08
CA PRO A 332 20.16 14.10 -6.80
C PRO A 332 20.07 15.33 -5.89
N GLY A 333 21.23 15.87 -5.49
CA GLY A 333 21.31 17.05 -4.65
C GLY A 333 20.51 18.22 -5.26
N ARG A 334 20.13 19.19 -4.43
CA ARG A 334 19.37 20.42 -4.81
C ARG A 334 19.91 21.14 -6.06
N SER A 335 21.19 20.98 -6.42
CA SER A 335 21.79 21.61 -7.60
C SER A 335 21.25 21.12 -8.95
N ARG A 336 20.54 19.99 -8.97
CA ARG A 336 19.87 19.49 -10.19
C ARG A 336 18.43 19.99 -10.38
N ALA A 337 17.91 20.78 -9.44
CA ALA A 337 16.61 21.45 -9.57
C ALA A 337 16.62 22.59 -10.63
N ALA A 338 17.79 23.07 -11.03
CA ALA A 338 17.93 23.95 -12.18
C ALA A 338 17.78 23.10 -13.46
N GLY A 339 16.54 23.00 -13.94
CA GLY A 339 16.23 22.30 -15.17
C GLY A 339 17.06 22.84 -16.34
N GLY A 340 18.04 22.07 -16.71
CA GLY A 340 18.52 22.17 -18.07
C GLY A 340 17.36 21.80 -19.03
N PRO A 341 17.38 22.20 -20.29
CA PRO A 341 16.31 21.98 -21.26
C PRO A 341 15.94 20.51 -21.51
N GLN A 342 16.54 19.57 -20.81
CA GLN A 342 16.35 18.11 -20.92
C GLN A 342 15.94 17.42 -19.61
N GLY A 343 15.66 18.16 -18.51
CA GLY A 343 15.23 17.60 -17.23
C GLY A 343 13.71 17.48 -17.09
N LEU A 344 13.24 16.63 -16.19
CA LEU A 344 11.85 16.66 -15.74
C LEU A 344 11.57 17.98 -15.03
N ARG A 345 10.38 18.55 -15.22
CA ARG A 345 9.95 19.76 -14.52
C ARG A 345 9.92 19.46 -13.02
N ALA A 346 10.62 20.25 -12.20
CA ALA A 346 10.79 19.99 -10.79
C ALA A 346 9.47 20.02 -10.01
N ASP A 347 8.53 20.86 -10.43
CA ASP A 347 7.20 20.98 -9.84
C ASP A 347 6.31 19.73 -10.03
N MET A 348 6.65 18.88 -10.98
CA MET A 348 5.95 17.63 -11.26
C MET A 348 6.56 16.43 -10.53
N VAL A 349 7.79 16.53 -10.02
CA VAL A 349 8.52 15.38 -9.48
C VAL A 349 8.31 15.25 -7.97
N ILE A 350 7.93 14.03 -7.57
CA ILE A 350 7.83 13.62 -6.18
C ILE A 350 8.88 12.53 -5.95
N ASP A 351 9.86 12.82 -5.12
CA ASP A 351 10.81 11.81 -4.68
C ASP A 351 10.18 11.01 -3.54
N THR A 352 10.05 9.71 -3.74
CA THR A 352 9.47 8.77 -2.76
C THR A 352 10.52 7.75 -2.38
N ILE A 353 10.85 7.62 -1.09
CA ILE A 353 11.81 6.66 -0.59
C ILE A 353 11.12 5.64 0.28
N ALA A 354 11.36 4.36 -0.02
CA ALA A 354 10.98 3.27 0.86
C ALA A 354 12.20 2.79 1.66
N PHE A 355 12.05 2.79 2.97
CA PHE A 355 13.00 2.26 3.95
C PHE A 355 12.65 0.79 4.24
N GLY A 356 12.95 -0.05 3.27
CA GLY A 356 12.52 -1.45 3.26
C GLY A 356 11.00 -1.55 3.31
N GLU A 357 10.52 -2.39 4.22
CA GLU A 357 9.09 -2.55 4.52
C GLU A 357 8.64 -1.72 5.73
N THR A 358 9.52 -0.87 6.31
CA THR A 358 9.20 -0.15 7.54
C THR A 358 8.46 1.15 7.26
N ALA A 359 8.96 1.97 6.35
CA ALA A 359 8.44 3.32 6.12
C ALA A 359 8.54 3.74 4.66
N LEU A 360 7.68 4.69 4.28
CA LEU A 360 7.72 5.34 2.98
C LEU A 360 7.57 6.85 3.17
N LEU A 361 8.52 7.61 2.67
CA LEU A 361 8.53 9.07 2.71
C LEU A 361 8.42 9.64 1.31
N SER A 362 7.57 10.63 1.13
CA SER A 362 7.36 11.31 -0.15
C SER A 362 7.45 12.81 0.02
N GLY A 363 8.13 13.48 -0.91
CA GLY A 363 8.24 14.93 -0.93
C GLY A 363 8.37 15.47 -2.34
N ARG A 364 7.83 16.65 -2.59
CA ARG A 364 7.99 17.32 -3.88
C ARG A 364 9.40 17.85 -4.03
N ARG A 365 9.99 17.60 -5.19
CA ARG A 365 11.33 18.10 -5.51
C ARG A 365 11.30 19.63 -5.57
N GLY A 366 12.30 20.26 -4.93
CA GLY A 366 12.43 21.73 -4.92
C GLY A 366 11.61 22.46 -3.86
N THR A 367 10.77 21.77 -3.08
CA THR A 367 10.01 22.36 -1.98
C THR A 367 10.36 21.70 -0.66
N THR A 368 11.05 22.43 0.23
CA THR A 368 11.33 21.98 1.60
C THR A 368 10.06 21.92 2.46
N SER A 369 9.05 22.73 2.11
CA SER A 369 7.78 22.80 2.83
C SER A 369 6.95 21.52 2.76
N ASP A 370 6.95 20.82 1.62
CA ASP A 370 6.15 19.61 1.46
C ASP A 370 6.78 18.42 2.20
N LEU A 371 8.11 18.33 2.25
CA LEU A 371 8.78 17.30 3.03
C LEU A 371 8.53 17.49 4.53
N SER A 372 8.58 18.74 5.03
CA SER A 372 8.28 19.04 6.42
C SER A 372 6.78 18.84 6.76
N LEU A 373 5.87 18.88 5.78
CA LEU A 373 4.47 18.49 5.95
C LEU A 373 4.34 16.97 6.18
N VAL A 374 5.06 16.17 5.41
CA VAL A 374 5.07 14.70 5.57
C VAL A 374 5.71 14.29 6.90
N LEU A 375 6.79 14.94 7.31
CA LEU A 375 7.58 14.53 8.47
C LEU A 375 7.18 15.16 9.81
N GLY A 376 6.65 16.38 9.82
CA GLY A 376 6.42 17.09 11.09
C GLY A 376 5.09 17.81 11.20
N LYS A 377 4.57 18.38 10.15
CA LYS A 377 3.32 19.16 10.22
C LYS A 377 2.05 18.31 10.20
N LEU A 378 2.14 17.05 9.77
CA LEU A 378 1.02 16.10 9.90
C LEU A 378 0.65 15.82 11.36
N GLU A 379 1.60 15.96 12.29
CA GLU A 379 1.30 15.89 13.73
C GLU A 379 0.39 17.03 14.23
N ARG A 380 0.40 18.17 13.53
CA ARG A 380 -0.40 19.34 13.87
C ARG A 380 -1.78 19.39 13.20
N LEU A 381 -1.99 18.58 12.17
CA LEU A 381 -3.29 18.35 11.60
C LEU A 381 -3.99 17.30 12.48
N THR A 382 -4.77 17.72 13.42
CA THR A 382 -5.81 17.04 14.25
C THR A 382 -6.18 15.57 13.94
N LEU A 383 -5.25 14.76 13.43
CA LEU A 383 -5.40 13.33 13.33
C LEU A 383 -5.03 12.73 14.70
N PRO A 384 -5.82 11.82 15.26
CA PRO A 384 -5.62 11.28 16.62
C PRO A 384 -4.34 10.47 16.80
N ALA A 385 -3.55 10.25 15.73
CA ALA A 385 -2.22 9.63 15.78
C ALA A 385 -1.32 10.23 14.71
N SER A 386 -0.03 10.45 15.02
CA SER A 386 0.98 10.78 14.01
C SER A 386 1.05 9.68 12.96
N LEU A 387 0.87 10.03 11.69
CA LEU A 387 0.99 9.07 10.60
C LEU A 387 2.40 8.50 10.53
N ILE A 388 3.40 9.38 10.64
CA ILE A 388 4.81 9.02 10.57
C ILE A 388 5.65 10.04 11.33
N SER A 389 6.54 9.56 12.19
CA SER A 389 7.59 10.32 12.87
C SER A 389 8.93 9.67 12.59
N LEU A 390 9.96 10.47 12.57
CA LEU A 390 11.33 10.05 12.25
C LEU A 390 12.30 10.62 13.27
N ARG A 391 13.26 9.81 13.72
CA ARG A 391 14.38 10.26 14.56
C ARG A 391 15.68 9.54 14.20
N ARG A 392 16.79 10.02 14.70
CA ARG A 392 18.03 9.24 14.78
C ARG A 392 17.97 8.34 16.02
N GLY A 393 18.27 7.07 15.84
CA GLY A 393 18.51 6.13 16.94
C GLY A 393 19.85 6.36 17.61
N LEU A 394 20.09 5.67 18.72
CA LEU A 394 21.34 5.78 19.51
C LEU A 394 22.59 5.39 18.71
N ASP A 395 22.44 4.53 17.71
CA ASP A 395 23.51 4.08 16.80
C ASP A 395 23.66 4.99 15.57
N GLY A 396 22.96 6.14 15.52
CA GLY A 396 22.96 7.07 14.40
C GLY A 396 22.12 6.62 13.20
N ARG A 397 21.40 5.50 13.29
CA ARG A 397 20.49 5.00 12.25
C ARG A 397 19.13 5.67 12.35
N LEU A 398 18.37 5.58 11.26
CA LEU A 398 17.01 6.12 11.21
C LEU A 398 16.03 5.18 11.93
N ALA A 399 15.18 5.76 12.78
CA ALA A 399 14.07 5.06 13.41
C ALA A 399 12.75 5.76 13.08
N PHE A 400 11.71 4.98 12.83
CA PHE A 400 10.38 5.44 12.43
C PHE A 400 9.34 5.04 13.47
N ARG A 401 8.34 5.88 13.65
CA ARG A 401 7.18 5.64 14.51
C ARG A 401 5.93 6.20 13.85
N GLY A 402 4.79 5.62 14.14
CA GLY A 402 3.49 6.07 13.66
C GLY A 402 2.72 4.96 12.96
N GLN A 403 1.47 5.23 12.65
CA GLN A 403 0.57 4.22 12.07
C GLN A 403 1.06 3.72 10.70
N ALA A 404 1.64 4.59 9.89
CA ALA A 404 2.20 4.23 8.58
C ALA A 404 3.42 3.30 8.66
N CYS A 405 4.07 3.22 9.83
CA CYS A 405 5.26 2.41 10.08
C CYS A 405 4.97 1.19 10.97
N ALA A 406 3.70 0.91 11.29
CA ALA A 406 3.31 -0.19 12.16
C ALA A 406 3.48 -1.53 11.43
N VAL A 407 4.65 -2.14 11.58
CA VAL A 407 5.01 -3.45 11.03
C VAL A 407 5.50 -4.38 12.12
N THR A 408 5.29 -5.68 11.94
CA THR A 408 5.74 -6.72 12.87
C THR A 408 6.47 -7.79 12.08
N ALA A 409 7.69 -8.13 12.49
CA ALA A 409 8.38 -9.30 11.97
C ALA A 409 7.60 -10.55 12.32
N LEU A 410 7.28 -11.37 11.32
CA LEU A 410 6.63 -12.65 11.56
C LEU A 410 7.69 -13.66 11.97
N GLN A 411 7.55 -14.18 13.18
CA GLN A 411 8.28 -15.35 13.64
C GLN A 411 7.34 -16.57 13.64
N ARG A 412 7.87 -17.76 13.40
CA ARG A 412 7.08 -18.99 13.47
C ARG A 412 6.37 -19.07 14.82
N GLY A 413 5.04 -19.02 14.80
CA GLY A 413 4.20 -19.18 16.00
C GLY A 413 3.82 -17.92 16.75
N ASN A 414 4.28 -16.72 16.36
CA ASN A 414 3.92 -15.49 17.07
C ASN A 414 3.37 -14.41 16.12
N GLN A 415 2.16 -13.93 16.38
CA GLN A 415 1.53 -12.78 15.73
C GLN A 415 1.55 -11.57 16.68
N GLY A 416 2.73 -11.22 17.19
CA GLY A 416 2.86 -10.05 18.03
C GLY A 416 2.57 -8.77 17.22
N ALA A 417 1.43 -8.12 17.45
CA ALA A 417 1.19 -6.79 16.91
C ALA A 417 2.12 -5.79 17.60
N VAL A 418 3.00 -5.14 16.84
CA VAL A 418 3.76 -4.00 17.35
C VAL A 418 2.81 -2.82 17.45
N PRO A 419 2.64 -2.20 18.63
CA PRO A 419 1.88 -0.98 18.74
C PRO A 419 2.43 0.08 17.79
N GLY A 420 1.56 0.80 17.06
CA GLY A 420 1.97 1.88 16.16
C GLY A 420 2.79 3.00 16.81
N ASN A 421 2.86 3.01 18.16
CA ASN A 421 3.66 3.95 18.95
C ASN A 421 5.08 3.47 19.27
N ALA A 422 5.48 2.25 18.88
CA ALA A 422 6.86 1.80 19.07
C ALA A 422 7.77 2.33 17.97
N TRP A 423 9.01 2.71 18.35
CA TRP A 423 10.03 3.07 17.39
C TRP A 423 10.54 1.83 16.65
N GLN A 424 10.51 1.88 15.34
CA GLN A 424 11.01 0.84 14.44
C GLN A 424 12.39 1.27 13.94
N GLU A 425 13.43 0.64 14.39
CA GLU A 425 14.80 0.92 13.92
C GLU A 425 15.02 0.31 12.54
N THR A 426 15.79 1.02 11.71
CA THR A 426 16.17 0.59 10.38
C THR A 426 17.69 0.46 10.26
N PRO A 427 18.21 -0.33 9.32
CA PRO A 427 19.65 -0.43 9.08
C PRO A 427 20.25 0.79 8.35
N TYR A 428 19.47 1.84 8.11
CA TYR A 428 19.86 2.95 7.25
C TYR A 428 20.39 4.13 8.04
N ALA A 429 21.58 4.61 7.68
CA ALA A 429 22.18 5.80 8.27
C ALA A 429 21.76 7.07 7.50
N PRO A 430 21.53 8.20 8.18
CA PRO A 430 21.11 9.47 7.56
C PRO A 430 22.05 9.98 6.48
N VAL A 431 23.34 9.77 6.64
CA VAL A 431 24.40 10.24 5.72
C VAL A 431 24.23 9.73 4.29
N LEU A 432 23.53 8.60 4.10
CA LEU A 432 23.24 8.06 2.78
C LEU A 432 22.18 8.86 2.01
N PHE A 433 21.58 9.85 2.65
CA PHE A 433 20.46 10.65 2.14
C PHE A 433 20.81 12.15 2.19
N ALA A 434 22.03 12.52 1.76
CA ALA A 434 22.45 13.91 1.70
C ALA A 434 21.42 14.77 0.93
N GLY A 435 20.82 15.77 1.56
CA GLY A 435 19.68 16.54 1.08
C GLY A 435 18.36 16.22 1.77
N PHE A 436 18.11 14.96 2.15
CA PHE A 436 17.04 14.57 3.05
C PHE A 436 17.48 14.65 4.52
N ALA A 437 18.75 14.38 4.80
CA ALA A 437 19.28 14.41 6.16
C ALA A 437 19.12 15.78 6.82
N THR A 438 19.33 16.87 6.08
CA THR A 438 19.19 18.24 6.60
C THR A 438 17.72 18.56 6.94
N ALA A 439 16.79 18.11 6.13
CA ALA A 439 15.36 18.28 6.39
C ALA A 439 14.86 17.41 7.57
N ILE A 440 15.49 16.26 7.79
CA ILE A 440 15.18 15.34 8.91
C ILE A 440 15.67 15.91 10.24
N GLU A 441 16.82 16.59 10.26
CA GLU A 441 17.38 17.22 11.48
C GLU A 441 16.56 18.43 11.95
N GLU A 442 15.92 19.13 11.01
CA GLU A 442 15.07 20.28 11.30
C GLU A 442 13.63 19.93 11.76
N VAL A 443 13.24 18.69 11.63
CA VAL A 443 11.84 18.24 11.83
C VAL A 443 11.67 17.35 13.08
N GLU A 444 12.70 17.20 13.93
CA GLU A 444 12.40 16.68 15.27
C GLU A 444 11.37 17.59 15.95
N PRO A 445 10.18 17.08 16.32
CA PRO A 445 9.19 17.91 16.99
C PRO A 445 9.78 18.41 18.31
N SER A 446 10.09 19.69 18.39
CA SER A 446 10.31 20.38 19.63
C SER A 446 8.99 20.32 20.40
N GLY A 447 8.78 19.27 21.19
CA GLY A 447 7.61 19.24 22.05
C GLY A 447 6.84 17.95 22.27
N SER A 448 7.47 16.78 22.25
CA SER A 448 6.99 15.74 23.15
C SER A 448 7.89 15.79 24.39
N ALA A 449 7.43 16.53 25.40
CA ALA A 449 7.93 16.42 26.75
C ALA A 449 7.57 15.03 27.31
N GLY A 450 8.19 14.00 26.73
CA GLY A 450 8.46 12.76 27.38
C GLY A 450 9.72 13.00 28.18
N SER A 451 9.62 13.02 29.50
CA SER A 451 10.71 13.18 30.46
C SER A 451 11.96 12.48 29.96
N PRO A 452 13.13 13.13 30.02
CA PRO A 452 14.38 12.43 29.76
C PRO A 452 14.48 11.34 30.83
N GLU A 453 14.44 10.07 30.45
CA GLU A 453 14.96 9.02 31.31
C GLU A 453 16.45 9.33 31.48
N ILE A 454 16.74 9.85 32.67
CA ILE A 454 18.09 10.09 33.14
C ILE A 454 18.75 8.71 33.26
N PHE A 455 19.48 8.31 32.24
CA PHE A 455 20.46 7.24 32.41
C PHE A 455 21.58 7.77 33.31
N ALA A 456 21.51 7.39 34.57
CA ALA A 456 22.60 7.56 35.50
C ALA A 456 23.85 6.85 34.95
N PRO A 457 25.03 7.51 34.93
CA PRO A 457 26.26 6.85 34.50
C PRO A 457 26.54 5.70 35.44
N ALA A 458 26.80 4.51 34.91
CA ALA A 458 27.31 3.38 35.67
C ALA A 458 28.61 3.81 36.37
N GLN A 459 28.58 3.88 37.69
CA GLN A 459 29.75 4.06 38.50
C GLN A 459 30.65 2.84 38.33
N SER A 460 31.81 3.05 37.71
CA SER A 460 32.95 2.15 37.79
C SER A 460 33.42 2.08 39.24
N GLY A 461 33.06 1.02 39.95
CA GLY A 461 33.58 0.66 41.26
C GLY A 461 34.65 -0.40 41.10
N ARG A 462 35.84 -0.02 41.52
CA ARG A 462 37.06 -0.75 41.86
C ARG A 462 37.10 -2.25 41.76
#